data_08798ae8f46e7991121d82329bd3a7cd
#
_entry.id   08798ae8f46e7991121d82329bd3a7cd
#
_cell.length_a   1.000
_cell.length_b   1.000
_cell.length_c   1.000
_cell.angle_alpha   90.00
_cell.angle_beta   90.00
_cell.angle_gamma   90.00
#
_symmetry.space_group_name_H-M   'P 1'
#
loop_
_entity.id
_entity.type
_entity.pdbx_description
1 polymer ?
#
loop_
_entity_poly.entity_id
_entity_poly.type
_entity_poly.pdbx_seq_one_letter_code
_entity_poly.pdbx_strand_id
1 'polypeptide(L)'
;MKRRIKQITLIVATILCGLTATAQTYRSFTTDKVPFNAKGMYYTLPKTELIFKVKVEKVQESKGVFADYAYMIGAKNTIINDAVKYRIKDIEITSRPIGDSEHIYFLQTTNKMKISKTEAGTLLSIGEVEEKPCHKPHTHKPQKELALKTTSTIETNPIYEHKLLSQNKLEAMPGLTAEQAIKAIKELREKQLDVLLGSVDGTFMNNSIEYMYKQLDKMIDGYVALFTGEAATEELEYTFTLAPEKPLIVEEDLVLGIFKFSEEEGVLSLNHKTDAPIVAVRIHSLNTTKEYEKIEEQKKKDDRLQRQISKNGVGLYYRIPEMVELSIDFAGKRYFATTHIAQFGVVSYMMDSPSKITFKPKTGALKTIE
;
A
#
# COMPACT_ATOMS: atom_id res chain seq x y z
N MET A 1 -70.21 35.69 2.47
CA MET A 1 -69.47 35.10 3.60
C MET A 1 -69.24 33.57 3.41
N LYS A 2 -70.25 32.78 3.10
CA LYS A 2 -70.06 31.29 2.95
C LYS A 2 -69.10 30.79 1.91
N ARG A 3 -68.82 31.54 0.83
CA ARG A 3 -67.82 31.15 -0.20
C ARG A 3 -66.36 31.35 0.23
N ARG A 4 -66.05 32.38 1.00
CA ARG A 4 -64.69 32.62 1.55
C ARG A 4 -64.28 31.61 2.61
N ILE A 5 -65.22 31.15 3.42
CA ILE A 5 -64.98 30.14 4.46
C ILE A 5 -64.64 28.78 3.81
N LYS A 6 -65.32 28.40 2.70
CA LYS A 6 -64.99 27.15 1.97
C LYS A 6 -63.59 27.19 1.31
N GLN A 7 -63.15 28.35 0.85
CA GLN A 7 -61.82 28.49 0.26
C GLN A 7 -60.70 28.43 1.34
N ILE A 8 -60.93 29.02 2.51
CA ILE A 8 -59.98 28.97 3.64
C ILE A 8 -59.87 27.53 4.18
N THR A 9 -60.99 26.81 4.27
CA THR A 9 -61.00 25.41 4.74
C THR A 9 -60.30 24.48 3.75
N LEU A 10 -60.38 24.74 2.43
CA LEU A 10 -59.70 23.98 1.41
C LEU A 10 -58.19 24.23 1.39
N ILE A 11 -57.74 25.48 1.67
CA ILE A 11 -56.32 25.85 1.76
C ILE A 11 -55.69 25.26 3.02
N VAL A 12 -56.40 25.25 4.14
CA VAL A 12 -55.92 24.63 5.39
C VAL A 12 -55.84 23.11 5.26
N ALA A 13 -56.77 22.46 4.53
CA ALA A 13 -56.72 21.02 4.25
C ALA A 13 -55.56 20.64 3.32
N THR A 14 -55.21 21.49 2.32
CA THR A 14 -54.09 21.27 1.46
C THR A 14 -52.72 21.51 2.13
N ILE A 15 -52.65 22.40 3.13
CA ILE A 15 -51.44 22.62 3.93
C ILE A 15 -51.21 21.47 4.94
N LEU A 16 -52.29 20.85 5.45
CA LEU A 16 -52.18 19.70 6.36
C LEU A 16 -51.77 18.39 5.65
N CYS A 17 -51.99 18.25 4.34
CA CYS A 17 -51.53 17.07 3.57
C CYS A 17 -50.05 17.12 3.18
N GLY A 18 -49.35 18.24 3.43
CA GLY A 18 -47.92 18.42 3.05
C GLY A 18 -46.91 17.96 4.12
N LEU A 19 -47.39 17.59 5.31
CA LEU A 19 -46.52 16.96 6.32
C LEU A 19 -46.50 15.44 6.10
N THR A 20 -45.91 14.99 5.00
CA THR A 20 -45.47 13.60 4.94
C THR A 20 -44.39 13.45 5.98
N ALA A 21 -44.73 12.89 7.14
CA ALA A 21 -43.75 12.34 8.06
C ALA A 21 -42.91 11.37 7.22
N THR A 22 -41.65 11.72 6.96
CA THR A 22 -40.70 10.81 6.34
C THR A 22 -40.57 9.64 7.29
N ALA A 23 -41.33 8.58 7.04
CA ALA A 23 -41.24 7.36 7.80
C ALA A 23 -39.79 6.89 7.70
N GLN A 24 -39.14 6.72 8.83
CA GLN A 24 -37.79 6.17 8.88
C GLN A 24 -37.77 4.88 8.07
N THR A 25 -36.95 4.84 7.03
CA THR A 25 -36.93 3.74 6.06
C THR A 25 -36.02 2.59 6.50
N TYR A 26 -35.12 2.86 7.46
CA TYR A 26 -34.20 1.86 8.04
C TYR A 26 -33.82 2.22 9.48
N ARG A 27 -33.36 1.20 10.24
CA ARG A 27 -32.84 1.33 11.60
C ARG A 27 -31.70 0.38 11.83
N SER A 28 -30.71 0.80 12.60
CA SER A 28 -29.58 -0.01 13.00
C SER A 28 -29.66 -0.40 14.48
N PHE A 29 -29.26 -1.63 14.75
CA PHE A 29 -29.20 -2.23 16.07
C PHE A 29 -27.85 -2.85 16.33
N THR A 30 -27.41 -2.88 17.57
CA THR A 30 -26.31 -3.76 18.00
C THR A 30 -26.77 -5.21 17.92
N THR A 31 -25.84 -6.14 17.75
CA THR A 31 -26.13 -7.57 17.52
C THR A 31 -26.93 -8.23 18.63
N ASP A 32 -26.80 -7.75 19.87
CA ASP A 32 -27.51 -8.21 21.06
C ASP A 32 -28.96 -7.67 21.19
N LYS A 33 -29.33 -6.66 20.39
CA LYS A 33 -30.64 -5.98 20.46
C LYS A 33 -31.45 -6.06 19.17
N VAL A 34 -31.12 -7.00 18.31
CA VAL A 34 -31.87 -7.19 17.05
C VAL A 34 -33.29 -7.68 17.36
N PRO A 35 -34.36 -7.00 16.86
CA PRO A 35 -35.74 -7.41 17.10
C PRO A 35 -36.03 -8.80 16.51
N PHE A 36 -36.87 -9.57 17.20
CA PHE A 36 -37.29 -10.88 16.71
C PHE A 36 -38.00 -10.74 15.35
N ASN A 37 -37.67 -11.62 14.40
CA ASN A 37 -38.17 -11.58 13.01
C ASN A 37 -37.84 -10.28 12.21
N ALA A 38 -36.84 -9.48 12.61
CA ALA A 38 -36.42 -8.32 11.84
C ALA A 38 -35.82 -8.74 10.50
N LYS A 39 -36.28 -8.12 9.41
CA LYS A 39 -35.69 -8.29 8.07
C LYS A 39 -34.64 -7.22 7.83
N GLY A 40 -33.46 -7.62 7.39
CA GLY A 40 -32.36 -6.68 7.18
C GLY A 40 -31.06 -7.40 6.85
N MET A 41 -29.94 -6.73 7.09
CA MET A 41 -28.61 -7.26 6.83
C MET A 41 -27.63 -6.83 7.91
N TYR A 42 -26.58 -7.63 8.11
CA TYR A 42 -25.45 -7.23 8.93
C TYR A 42 -24.42 -6.44 8.11
N TYR A 43 -23.81 -5.47 8.76
CA TYR A 43 -22.68 -4.72 8.24
C TYR A 43 -21.63 -4.51 9.32
N THR A 44 -20.37 -4.32 8.90
CA THR A 44 -19.26 -4.04 9.80
C THR A 44 -18.84 -2.57 9.67
N LEU A 45 -18.33 -1.99 10.75
CA LEU A 45 -17.64 -0.71 10.64
C LEU A 45 -16.28 -0.87 9.95
N PRO A 46 -15.75 0.18 9.34
CA PRO A 46 -14.43 0.14 8.74
C PRO A 46 -13.33 0.05 9.82
N LYS A 47 -12.33 -0.78 9.58
CA LYS A 47 -11.02 -0.81 10.22
C LYS A 47 -9.96 -0.54 9.16
N THR A 48 -8.90 0.15 9.47
CA THR A 48 -7.85 0.51 8.51
C THR A 48 -6.68 -0.45 8.65
N GLU A 49 -6.26 -1.02 7.53
CA GLU A 49 -5.03 -1.78 7.40
C GLU A 49 -4.00 -0.93 6.65
N LEU A 50 -2.83 -0.75 7.22
CA LEU A 50 -1.68 -0.10 6.60
C LEU A 50 -0.94 -1.11 5.74
N ILE A 51 -0.47 -0.67 4.59
CA ILE A 51 0.27 -1.48 3.62
C ILE A 51 1.59 -0.79 3.34
N PHE A 52 2.68 -1.50 3.56
CA PHE A 52 4.03 -1.02 3.31
C PHE A 52 4.63 -1.82 2.16
N LYS A 53 4.91 -1.16 1.04
CA LYS A 53 5.64 -1.76 -0.07
C LYS A 53 7.08 -1.32 0.00
N VAL A 54 7.96 -2.27 0.17
CA VAL A 54 9.40 -2.04 0.40
C VAL A 54 10.15 -2.52 -0.82
N LYS A 55 10.81 -1.60 -1.51
CA LYS A 55 11.70 -1.90 -2.63
C LYS A 55 13.12 -2.03 -2.12
N VAL A 56 13.70 -3.17 -2.36
CA VAL A 56 15.04 -3.53 -1.92
C VAL A 56 15.89 -3.84 -3.14
N GLU A 57 17.04 -3.24 -3.20
CA GLU A 57 18.08 -3.54 -4.18
C GLU A 57 19.01 -4.58 -3.59
N LYS A 58 19.16 -5.71 -4.27
CA LYS A 58 20.14 -6.75 -3.98
C LYS A 58 21.27 -6.60 -4.98
N VAL A 59 22.48 -6.39 -4.50
CA VAL A 59 23.69 -6.29 -5.31
C VAL A 59 24.53 -7.53 -5.03
N GLN A 60 24.75 -8.31 -6.06
CA GLN A 60 25.64 -9.47 -6.02
C GLN A 60 26.95 -9.08 -6.67
N GLU A 61 28.00 -8.96 -5.88
CA GLU A 61 29.37 -8.69 -6.30
C GLU A 61 30.11 -10.01 -6.51
N SER A 62 30.75 -10.17 -7.66
CA SER A 62 31.57 -11.34 -7.99
C SER A 62 33.00 -10.93 -8.27
N LYS A 63 33.94 -11.56 -7.57
CA LYS A 63 35.38 -11.30 -7.76
C LYS A 63 35.83 -11.72 -9.18
N GLY A 64 36.65 -10.89 -9.83
CA GLY A 64 37.25 -11.25 -11.08
C GLY A 64 38.32 -12.36 -10.91
N VAL A 65 38.38 -13.30 -11.86
CA VAL A 65 39.34 -14.43 -11.82
C VAL A 65 40.79 -13.94 -11.76
N PHE A 66 41.05 -12.78 -12.38
CA PHE A 66 42.37 -12.14 -12.41
C PHE A 66 42.45 -10.89 -11.53
N ALA A 67 41.62 -10.79 -10.47
CA ALA A 67 41.56 -9.60 -9.61
C ALA A 67 42.93 -9.24 -9.01
N ASP A 68 43.77 -10.22 -8.69
CA ASP A 68 45.11 -10.01 -8.13
C ASP A 68 46.05 -9.29 -9.10
N TYR A 69 45.73 -9.30 -10.40
CA TYR A 69 46.46 -8.62 -11.46
C TYR A 69 45.80 -7.33 -11.97
N ALA A 70 44.73 -6.87 -11.30
CA ALA A 70 43.96 -5.69 -11.71
C ALA A 70 44.79 -4.41 -11.83
N TYR A 71 45.86 -4.28 -11.04
CA TYR A 71 46.81 -3.17 -11.12
C TYR A 71 47.50 -3.06 -12.48
N MET A 72 47.65 -4.19 -13.20
CA MET A 72 48.34 -4.22 -14.53
C MET A 72 47.51 -3.54 -15.62
N ILE A 73 46.20 -3.46 -15.47
CA ILE A 73 45.31 -2.72 -16.39
C ILE A 73 44.94 -1.33 -15.85
N GLY A 74 45.54 -0.91 -14.72
CA GLY A 74 45.27 0.39 -14.09
C GLY A 74 43.90 0.50 -13.42
N ALA A 75 43.25 -0.61 -13.04
CA ALA A 75 41.99 -0.63 -12.38
C ALA A 75 42.12 -0.07 -10.95
N LYS A 76 41.25 0.90 -10.60
CA LYS A 76 41.21 1.51 -9.26
C LYS A 76 40.18 0.87 -8.34
N ASN A 77 39.07 0.39 -8.91
CA ASN A 77 37.96 -0.23 -8.18
C ASN A 77 37.90 -1.70 -8.59
N THR A 78 38.30 -2.57 -7.67
CA THR A 78 38.33 -4.03 -7.92
C THR A 78 37.55 -4.70 -6.82
N ILE A 79 36.65 -5.60 -7.18
CA ILE A 79 35.91 -6.45 -6.25
C ILE A 79 36.85 -7.53 -5.78
N ILE A 80 37.24 -7.52 -4.51
CA ILE A 80 38.23 -8.39 -3.88
C ILE A 80 37.61 -9.71 -3.43
N ASN A 81 36.37 -9.69 -2.99
CA ASN A 81 35.64 -10.85 -2.48
C ASN A 81 34.22 -10.88 -3.06
N ASP A 82 33.71 -12.09 -3.25
CA ASP A 82 32.28 -12.27 -3.53
C ASP A 82 31.45 -11.80 -2.34
N ALA A 83 30.43 -11.01 -2.61
CA ALA A 83 29.54 -10.49 -1.60
C ALA A 83 28.12 -10.31 -2.12
N VAL A 84 27.16 -10.45 -1.24
CA VAL A 84 25.75 -10.08 -1.51
C VAL A 84 25.39 -8.97 -0.53
N LYS A 85 24.91 -7.86 -1.06
CA LYS A 85 24.52 -6.70 -0.26
C LYS A 85 23.10 -6.29 -0.58
N TYR A 86 22.36 -5.88 0.44
CA TYR A 86 20.99 -5.41 0.31
C TYR A 86 20.90 -3.95 0.72
N ARG A 87 20.04 -3.19 0.04
CA ARG A 87 19.80 -1.79 0.36
C ARG A 87 18.32 -1.44 0.14
N ILE A 88 17.68 -0.84 1.13
CA ILE A 88 16.34 -0.30 0.96
C ILE A 88 16.40 0.91 0.01
N LYS A 89 15.70 0.80 -1.11
CA LYS A 89 15.57 1.85 -2.12
C LYS A 89 14.46 2.81 -1.77
N ASP A 90 13.27 2.26 -1.48
CA ASP A 90 12.06 3.01 -1.21
C ASP A 90 11.10 2.25 -0.31
N ILE A 91 10.25 2.98 0.43
CA ILE A 91 9.14 2.45 1.22
C ILE A 91 7.90 3.28 0.90
N GLU A 92 6.95 2.68 0.20
CA GLU A 92 5.64 3.28 -0.08
C GLU A 92 4.66 2.89 1.03
N ILE A 93 3.99 3.89 1.63
CA ILE A 93 3.02 3.69 2.70
C ILE A 93 1.63 3.99 2.14
N THR A 94 0.75 2.99 2.15
CA THR A 94 -0.65 3.12 1.72
C THR A 94 -1.59 2.53 2.76
N SER A 95 -2.90 2.70 2.59
CA SER A 95 -3.90 2.13 3.49
C SER A 95 -5.11 1.62 2.72
N ARG A 96 -5.79 0.62 3.29
CA ARG A 96 -7.07 0.12 2.78
C ARG A 96 -8.06 -0.12 3.93
N PRO A 97 -9.38 0.02 3.70
CA PRO A 97 -10.39 -0.35 4.66
C PRO A 97 -10.58 -1.88 4.65
N ILE A 98 -10.70 -2.45 5.84
CA ILE A 98 -11.14 -3.82 6.09
C ILE A 98 -12.36 -3.80 7.01
N GLY A 99 -13.09 -4.91 7.13
CA GLY A 99 -14.21 -5.02 8.07
C GLY A 99 -13.71 -5.22 9.50
N ASP A 100 -14.35 -4.50 10.43
CA ASP A 100 -14.09 -4.65 11.85
C ASP A 100 -15.02 -5.72 12.45
N SER A 101 -14.46 -6.87 12.82
CA SER A 101 -15.22 -8.00 13.38
C SER A 101 -15.77 -7.74 14.79
N GLU A 102 -15.26 -6.73 15.51
CA GLU A 102 -15.73 -6.37 16.83
C GLU A 102 -16.92 -5.41 16.78
N HIS A 103 -17.10 -4.70 15.66
CA HIS A 103 -18.14 -3.69 15.47
C HIS A 103 -19.09 -4.08 14.33
N ILE A 104 -19.94 -5.07 14.63
CA ILE A 104 -20.96 -5.58 13.71
C ILE A 104 -22.31 -5.04 14.14
N TYR A 105 -23.09 -4.53 13.19
CA TYR A 105 -24.41 -3.98 13.41
C TYR A 105 -25.41 -4.60 12.46
N PHE A 106 -26.67 -4.66 12.90
CA PHE A 106 -27.78 -5.10 12.08
C PHE A 106 -28.53 -3.89 11.51
N LEU A 107 -28.68 -3.81 10.20
CA LEU A 107 -29.45 -2.78 9.51
C LEU A 107 -30.79 -3.38 9.10
N GLN A 108 -31.84 -3.00 9.83
CA GLN A 108 -33.22 -3.33 9.50
C GLN A 108 -33.72 -2.35 8.45
N THR A 109 -34.28 -2.84 7.36
CA THR A 109 -34.88 -2.03 6.30
C THR A 109 -36.37 -2.28 6.20
N THR A 110 -37.16 -1.24 6.09
CA THR A 110 -38.62 -1.32 5.97
C THR A 110 -39.09 -1.32 4.51
N ASN A 111 -38.26 -0.82 3.58
CA ASN A 111 -38.54 -0.68 2.17
C ASN A 111 -37.43 -1.29 1.30
N LYS A 112 -37.67 -1.38 -0.02
CA LYS A 112 -36.70 -1.84 -1.02
C LYS A 112 -35.63 -0.76 -1.25
N MET A 113 -34.79 -0.49 -0.25
CA MET A 113 -33.66 0.40 -0.42
C MET A 113 -32.46 -0.34 -1.04
N LYS A 114 -31.78 0.34 -1.94
CA LYS A 114 -30.53 -0.16 -2.52
C LYS A 114 -29.40 0.11 -1.51
N ILE A 115 -28.72 -0.95 -1.09
CA ILE A 115 -27.60 -0.87 -0.14
C ILE A 115 -26.39 -1.49 -0.82
N SER A 116 -25.29 -0.73 -0.89
CA SER A 116 -24.01 -1.20 -1.41
C SER A 116 -23.02 -1.40 -0.27
N LYS A 117 -22.30 -2.51 -0.30
CA LYS A 117 -21.24 -2.87 0.64
C LYS A 117 -19.95 -3.19 -0.09
N THR A 118 -18.83 -3.06 0.60
CA THR A 118 -17.56 -3.62 0.17
C THR A 118 -17.55 -5.14 0.35
N GLU A 119 -16.58 -5.82 -0.24
CA GLU A 119 -16.32 -7.25 0.01
C GLU A 119 -16.04 -7.52 1.50
N ALA A 120 -15.45 -6.56 2.20
CA ALA A 120 -15.18 -6.60 3.64
C ALA A 120 -16.44 -6.38 4.52
N GLY A 121 -17.63 -6.20 3.94
CA GLY A 121 -18.88 -6.01 4.66
C GLY A 121 -19.15 -4.59 5.16
N THR A 122 -18.28 -3.62 4.88
CA THR A 122 -18.48 -2.21 5.24
C THR A 122 -19.44 -1.53 4.28
N LEU A 123 -20.23 -0.56 4.75
CA LEU A 123 -21.17 0.17 3.93
C LEU A 123 -20.45 1.12 2.94
N LEU A 124 -20.91 1.15 1.70
CA LEU A 124 -20.53 2.13 0.68
C LEU A 124 -21.63 3.16 0.45
N SER A 125 -22.87 2.71 0.37
CA SER A 125 -24.02 3.60 0.19
C SER A 125 -25.32 2.99 0.68
N ILE A 126 -26.24 3.86 1.08
CA ILE A 126 -27.65 3.56 1.37
C ILE A 126 -28.47 4.55 0.54
N GLY A 127 -29.53 4.08 -0.15
CA GLY A 127 -30.36 4.88 -1.05
C GLY A 127 -29.99 4.67 -2.52
N GLU A 128 -30.75 5.32 -3.42
CA GLU A 128 -30.42 5.26 -4.84
C GLU A 128 -29.18 6.10 -5.14
N VAL A 129 -28.10 5.45 -5.57
CA VAL A 129 -26.90 6.08 -6.05
C VAL A 129 -26.74 5.71 -7.52
N GLU A 130 -26.83 6.69 -8.40
CA GLU A 130 -26.32 6.55 -9.77
C GLU A 130 -24.79 6.61 -9.70
N GLU A 131 -24.14 5.50 -9.44
CA GLU A 131 -22.70 5.40 -9.64
C GLU A 131 -22.40 4.95 -11.07
N LYS A 132 -21.70 5.80 -11.80
CA LYS A 132 -20.93 5.35 -12.97
C LYS A 132 -19.90 4.33 -12.47
N PRO A 133 -19.80 3.15 -13.06
CA PRO A 133 -18.89 2.12 -12.60
C PRO A 133 -17.43 2.61 -12.72
N CYS A 134 -16.84 3.00 -11.62
CA CYS A 134 -15.40 3.12 -11.52
C CYS A 134 -14.80 1.71 -11.49
N HIS A 135 -14.08 1.37 -12.54
CA HIS A 135 -13.13 0.26 -12.69
C HIS A 135 -13.39 -1.02 -11.87
N LYS A 136 -13.50 -2.13 -12.62
CA LYS A 136 -13.61 -3.49 -12.10
C LYS A 136 -12.60 -3.73 -10.99
N PRO A 137 -13.02 -4.16 -9.78
CA PRO A 137 -12.08 -4.58 -8.76
C PRO A 137 -11.36 -5.83 -9.25
N HIS A 138 -10.04 -5.82 -9.12
CA HIS A 138 -9.26 -7.05 -9.24
C HIS A 138 -9.75 -8.02 -8.16
N THR A 139 -10.24 -9.16 -8.59
CA THR A 139 -10.69 -10.26 -7.73
C THR A 139 -9.51 -10.80 -6.92
N HIS A 140 -9.41 -10.37 -5.67
CA HIS A 140 -8.56 -11.03 -4.69
C HIS A 140 -9.43 -12.01 -3.88
N LYS A 141 -9.07 -13.29 -3.95
CA LYS A 141 -9.68 -14.35 -3.14
C LYS A 141 -9.52 -14.03 -1.65
N PRO A 142 -10.52 -14.36 -0.79
CA PRO A 142 -10.42 -14.10 0.64
C PRO A 142 -9.29 -14.92 1.24
N GLN A 143 -8.30 -14.24 1.82
CA GLN A 143 -7.25 -14.88 2.59
C GLN A 143 -7.66 -14.93 4.07
N LYS A 144 -7.73 -16.15 4.59
CA LYS A 144 -7.86 -16.50 5.99
C LYS A 144 -6.62 -16.07 6.79
N GLU A 145 -6.91 -15.57 8.00
CA GLU A 145 -6.10 -15.54 9.22
C GLU A 145 -4.69 -14.93 9.25
N LEU A 146 -4.60 -14.00 10.22
CA LEU A 146 -3.44 -13.51 10.96
C LEU A 146 -2.21 -14.42 10.91
N ALA A 147 -1.41 -14.23 9.93
CA ALA A 147 0.02 -14.44 9.99
C ALA A 147 0.65 -13.23 9.32
N LEU A 148 1.73 -12.73 9.89
CA LEU A 148 2.64 -11.79 9.24
C LEU A 148 3.03 -12.45 7.89
N LYS A 149 2.20 -12.27 6.86
CA LYS A 149 2.50 -12.79 5.53
C LYS A 149 3.44 -11.82 4.87
N THR A 150 4.72 -12.10 5.01
CA THR A 150 5.72 -11.65 4.07
C THR A 150 5.36 -12.27 2.73
N THR A 151 4.61 -11.58 1.91
CA THR A 151 4.41 -12.00 0.53
C THR A 151 5.54 -11.36 -0.25
N SER A 152 6.67 -12.07 -0.35
CA SER A 152 7.65 -11.79 -1.37
C SER A 152 7.03 -12.20 -2.70
N THR A 153 6.43 -11.25 -3.39
CA THR A 153 6.15 -11.42 -4.80
C THR A 153 7.48 -11.16 -5.49
N ILE A 154 8.26 -12.22 -5.68
CA ILE A 154 9.30 -12.21 -6.70
C ILE A 154 8.50 -12.15 -8.01
N GLU A 155 8.23 -10.97 -8.53
CA GLU A 155 8.03 -10.83 -9.95
C GLU A 155 9.41 -11.13 -10.56
N THR A 156 9.67 -12.41 -10.77
CA THR A 156 10.61 -12.82 -11.78
C THR A 156 10.00 -12.36 -13.10
N ASN A 157 10.25 -11.11 -13.50
CA ASN A 157 10.46 -10.86 -14.90
C ASN A 157 11.37 -12.01 -15.35
N PRO A 158 11.10 -12.67 -16.51
CA PRO A 158 12.06 -13.63 -17.00
C PRO A 158 13.37 -12.85 -17.11
N ILE A 159 14.17 -12.92 -16.06
CA ILE A 159 15.54 -12.51 -16.07
C ILE A 159 16.09 -13.40 -17.16
N TYR A 160 16.33 -12.81 -18.32
CA TYR A 160 17.42 -13.33 -19.10
C TYR A 160 18.50 -13.53 -18.05
N GLU A 161 18.89 -14.79 -17.80
CA GLU A 161 20.08 -15.09 -17.05
C GLU A 161 21.18 -14.29 -17.75
N HIS A 162 21.45 -13.08 -17.25
CA HIS A 162 22.57 -12.29 -17.71
C HIS A 162 23.77 -13.00 -17.13
N LYS A 163 24.17 -14.04 -17.90
CA LYS A 163 25.43 -14.69 -17.66
C LYS A 163 26.48 -13.61 -17.58
N LEU A 164 27.17 -13.52 -16.46
CA LEU A 164 28.18 -12.49 -16.24
C LEU A 164 29.12 -12.43 -17.45
N LEU A 165 29.50 -11.23 -17.91
CA LEU A 165 30.33 -11.05 -19.08
C LEU A 165 31.67 -11.80 -18.94
N SER A 166 32.22 -11.85 -17.74
CA SER A 166 33.40 -12.59 -17.37
C SER A 166 33.21 -14.10 -17.53
N GLN A 167 32.08 -14.68 -17.09
CA GLN A 167 31.78 -16.10 -17.27
C GLN A 167 31.66 -16.47 -18.74
N ASN A 168 30.99 -15.65 -19.54
CA ASN A 168 30.92 -15.86 -21.00
C ASN A 168 32.28 -15.89 -21.66
N LYS A 169 33.23 -15.06 -21.19
CA LYS A 169 34.60 -15.03 -21.72
C LYS A 169 35.37 -16.28 -21.36
N LEU A 170 35.31 -16.73 -20.12
CA LEU A 170 36.01 -17.93 -19.66
C LEU A 170 35.49 -19.19 -20.35
N GLU A 171 34.18 -19.29 -20.60
CA GLU A 171 33.58 -20.40 -21.33
C GLU A 171 33.96 -20.40 -22.82
N ALA A 172 34.04 -19.21 -23.44
CA ALA A 172 34.46 -19.08 -24.84
C ALA A 172 35.95 -19.33 -25.05
N MET A 173 36.78 -19.11 -24.01
CA MET A 173 38.24 -19.24 -24.09
C MET A 173 38.79 -20.03 -22.88
N PRO A 174 38.57 -21.34 -22.82
CA PRO A 174 39.11 -22.17 -21.76
C PRO A 174 40.65 -22.13 -21.78
N GLY A 175 41.26 -21.90 -20.60
CA GLY A 175 42.71 -21.76 -20.43
C GLY A 175 43.27 -20.36 -20.70
N LEU A 176 42.41 -19.33 -20.82
CA LEU A 176 42.81 -17.93 -20.92
C LEU A 176 43.67 -17.52 -19.70
N THR A 177 44.83 -16.91 -19.96
CA THR A 177 45.73 -16.37 -18.93
C THR A 177 45.53 -14.86 -18.74
N ALA A 178 45.94 -14.32 -17.59
CA ALA A 178 45.88 -12.89 -17.33
C ALA A 178 46.67 -12.08 -18.39
N GLU A 179 47.82 -12.53 -18.79
CA GLU A 179 48.65 -11.87 -19.82
C GLU A 179 47.94 -11.82 -21.16
N GLN A 180 47.30 -12.92 -21.57
CA GLN A 180 46.54 -12.99 -22.83
C GLN A 180 45.33 -12.05 -22.78
N ALA A 181 44.65 -11.97 -21.64
CA ALA A 181 43.52 -11.05 -21.43
C ALA A 181 43.98 -9.57 -21.50
N ILE A 182 45.10 -9.20 -20.90
CA ILE A 182 45.70 -7.85 -20.98
C ILE A 182 46.04 -7.50 -22.43
N LYS A 183 46.66 -8.45 -23.17
CA LYS A 183 46.98 -8.25 -24.58
C LYS A 183 45.73 -8.00 -25.41
N ALA A 184 44.68 -8.82 -25.19
CA ALA A 184 43.40 -8.66 -25.88
C ALA A 184 42.73 -7.28 -25.57
N ILE A 185 42.80 -6.80 -24.33
CA ILE A 185 42.31 -5.45 -23.98
C ILE A 185 43.01 -4.36 -24.76
N LYS A 186 44.36 -4.45 -24.86
CA LYS A 186 45.16 -3.47 -25.61
C LYS A 186 44.80 -3.47 -27.10
N GLU A 187 44.79 -4.65 -27.72
CA GLU A 187 44.44 -4.80 -29.14
C GLU A 187 43.01 -4.33 -29.45
N LEU A 188 42.04 -4.60 -28.57
CA LEU A 188 40.68 -4.16 -28.77
C LEU A 188 40.56 -2.64 -28.64
N ARG A 189 41.28 -2.00 -27.70
CA ARG A 189 41.31 -0.54 -27.55
C ARG A 189 41.97 0.15 -28.75
N GLU A 190 43.02 -0.44 -29.32
CA GLU A 190 43.64 0.04 -30.56
C GLU A 190 42.63 -0.02 -31.71
N LYS A 191 41.94 -1.14 -31.90
CA LYS A 191 40.87 -1.26 -32.90
C LYS A 191 39.73 -0.29 -32.70
N GLN A 192 39.33 -0.05 -31.43
CA GLN A 192 38.30 0.93 -31.08
C GLN A 192 38.73 2.35 -31.48
N LEU A 193 40.00 2.70 -31.28
CA LEU A 193 40.58 3.96 -31.72
C LEU A 193 40.61 4.07 -33.25
N ASP A 194 40.98 3.02 -33.96
CA ASP A 194 40.98 2.97 -35.42
C ASP A 194 39.60 3.21 -36.02
N VAL A 195 38.54 2.62 -35.39
CA VAL A 195 37.16 2.86 -35.79
C VAL A 195 36.76 4.32 -35.60
N LEU A 196 37.18 4.96 -34.49
CA LEU A 196 36.92 6.38 -34.21
C LEU A 196 37.65 7.33 -35.14
N LEU A 197 38.90 6.97 -35.54
CA LEU A 197 39.71 7.76 -36.44
C LEU A 197 39.34 7.56 -37.92
N GLY A 198 38.41 6.65 -38.22
CA GLY A 198 38.03 6.33 -39.58
C GLY A 198 39.13 5.61 -40.39
N SER A 199 40.11 4.99 -39.70
CA SER A 199 41.23 4.25 -40.30
C SER A 199 40.87 2.84 -40.76
N VAL A 200 39.55 2.49 -40.68
CA VAL A 200 39.06 1.19 -41.10
C VAL A 200 38.67 1.23 -42.58
N ASP A 201 39.33 0.40 -43.42
CA ASP A 201 39.00 0.28 -44.83
C ASP A 201 37.55 -0.18 -45.05
N GLY A 202 36.70 0.71 -45.55
CA GLY A 202 35.35 0.40 -45.95
C GLY A 202 34.38 1.57 -45.85
N THR A 203 33.42 1.63 -46.77
CA THR A 203 32.32 2.60 -46.72
C THR A 203 31.27 2.09 -45.75
N PHE A 204 31.32 2.52 -44.50
CA PHE A 204 30.36 2.12 -43.50
C PHE A 204 29.26 3.17 -43.39
N MET A 205 27.97 2.74 -43.28
CA MET A 205 26.91 3.62 -42.86
C MET A 205 27.10 4.01 -41.40
N ASN A 206 26.75 5.25 -41.02
CA ASN A 206 26.94 5.78 -39.66
C ASN A 206 26.42 4.83 -38.54
N ASN A 207 25.31 4.14 -38.76
CA ASN A 207 24.78 3.16 -37.81
C ASN A 207 25.67 1.91 -37.63
N SER A 208 26.45 1.54 -38.64
CA SER A 208 27.37 0.37 -38.58
C SER A 208 28.58 0.68 -37.71
N ILE A 209 29.08 1.90 -37.74
CA ILE A 209 30.22 2.36 -36.94
C ILE A 209 29.84 2.36 -35.46
N GLU A 210 28.68 2.92 -35.14
CA GLU A 210 28.14 2.94 -33.75
C GLU A 210 27.95 1.50 -33.23
N TYR A 211 27.42 0.60 -34.06
CA TYR A 211 27.25 -0.79 -33.69
C TYR A 211 28.57 -1.47 -33.41
N MET A 212 29.58 -1.31 -34.32
CA MET A 212 30.92 -1.88 -34.14
C MET A 212 31.58 -1.35 -32.86
N TYR A 213 31.51 -0.06 -32.64
CA TYR A 213 32.05 0.56 -31.42
C TYR A 213 31.43 -0.05 -30.14
N LYS A 214 30.11 -0.19 -30.09
CA LYS A 214 29.40 -0.83 -28.98
C LYS A 214 29.78 -2.31 -28.79
N GLN A 215 30.04 -3.04 -29.88
CA GLN A 215 30.48 -4.42 -29.78
C GLN A 215 31.91 -4.53 -29.24
N LEU A 216 32.81 -3.66 -29.69
CA LEU A 216 34.19 -3.59 -29.17
C LEU A 216 34.18 -3.23 -27.69
N ASP A 217 33.34 -2.25 -27.29
CA ASP A 217 33.20 -1.82 -25.92
C ASP A 217 32.73 -2.98 -24.99
N LYS A 218 31.69 -3.70 -25.38
CA LYS A 218 31.26 -4.91 -24.67
C LYS A 218 32.35 -5.99 -24.59
N MET A 219 33.16 -6.15 -25.64
CA MET A 219 34.25 -7.11 -25.60
C MET A 219 35.34 -6.68 -24.63
N ILE A 220 35.67 -5.38 -24.60
CA ILE A 220 36.62 -4.79 -23.64
C ILE A 220 36.10 -4.97 -22.23
N ASP A 221 34.84 -4.59 -21.98
CA ASP A 221 34.21 -4.73 -20.67
C ASP A 221 34.26 -6.18 -20.16
N GLY A 222 33.99 -7.17 -21.04
CA GLY A 222 34.07 -8.57 -20.67
C GLY A 222 35.49 -9.02 -20.28
N TYR A 223 36.55 -8.49 -20.91
CA TYR A 223 37.94 -8.78 -20.50
C TYR A 223 38.32 -8.00 -19.24
N VAL A 224 37.88 -6.73 -19.11
CA VAL A 224 38.16 -5.90 -17.93
C VAL A 224 37.49 -6.52 -16.72
N ALA A 225 36.27 -7.05 -16.84
CA ALA A 225 35.52 -7.71 -15.77
C ALA A 225 36.28 -8.93 -15.17
N LEU A 226 37.14 -9.60 -15.95
CA LEU A 226 38.01 -10.66 -15.41
C LEU A 226 38.97 -10.15 -14.34
N PHE A 227 39.30 -8.86 -14.36
CA PHE A 227 40.20 -8.20 -13.40
C PHE A 227 39.47 -7.41 -12.35
N THR A 228 38.42 -6.67 -12.72
CA THR A 228 37.69 -5.79 -11.78
C THR A 228 36.62 -6.50 -10.99
N GLY A 229 36.15 -7.65 -11.47
CA GLY A 229 34.92 -8.28 -11.02
C GLY A 229 33.69 -7.62 -11.66
N GLU A 230 32.53 -8.14 -11.33
CA GLU A 230 31.22 -7.67 -11.81
C GLU A 230 30.21 -7.58 -10.69
N ALA A 231 29.29 -6.64 -10.81
CA ALA A 231 28.16 -6.51 -9.89
C ALA A 231 26.86 -6.67 -10.67
N ALA A 232 26.02 -7.59 -10.25
CA ALA A 232 24.66 -7.76 -10.73
C ALA A 232 23.69 -7.18 -9.72
N THR A 233 22.71 -6.40 -10.21
CA THR A 233 21.70 -5.76 -9.37
C THR A 233 20.32 -6.33 -9.65
N GLU A 234 19.62 -6.74 -8.62
CA GLU A 234 18.25 -7.27 -8.65
C GLU A 234 17.35 -6.39 -7.78
N GLU A 235 16.15 -6.03 -8.27
CA GLU A 235 15.15 -5.33 -7.46
C GLU A 235 14.15 -6.34 -6.89
N LEU A 236 13.98 -6.31 -5.56
CA LEU A 236 13.03 -7.12 -4.82
C LEU A 236 11.94 -6.23 -4.22
N GLU A 237 10.67 -6.65 -4.30
CA GLU A 237 9.56 -5.97 -3.67
C GLU A 237 8.94 -6.83 -2.57
N TYR A 238 8.81 -6.26 -1.38
CA TYR A 238 8.16 -6.88 -0.23
C TYR A 238 6.93 -6.08 0.16
N THR A 239 5.85 -6.77 0.51
CA THR A 239 4.63 -6.13 1.00
C THR A 239 4.32 -6.60 2.42
N PHE A 240 4.20 -5.64 3.34
CA PHE A 240 3.80 -5.87 4.72
C PHE A 240 2.46 -5.21 4.99
N THR A 241 1.62 -5.86 5.79
CA THR A 241 0.35 -5.32 6.21
C THR A 241 0.25 -5.27 7.72
N LEU A 242 -0.34 -4.20 8.24
CA LEU A 242 -0.50 -3.96 9.66
C LEU A 242 -1.84 -3.26 9.94
N ALA A 243 -2.65 -3.84 10.81
CA ALA A 243 -3.85 -3.18 11.32
C ALA A 243 -3.58 -2.72 12.76
N PRO A 244 -3.15 -1.47 12.98
CA PRO A 244 -2.81 -0.99 14.31
C PRO A 244 -4.05 -0.93 15.20
N GLU A 245 -3.88 -1.24 16.48
CA GLU A 245 -4.93 -1.05 17.48
C GLU A 245 -4.79 0.31 18.17
N LYS A 246 -5.91 0.89 18.61
CA LYS A 246 -5.91 2.20 19.27
C LYS A 246 -5.05 2.09 20.55
N PRO A 247 -4.06 2.98 20.74
CA PRO A 247 -3.26 2.98 21.96
C PRO A 247 -4.14 3.40 23.16
N LEU A 248 -3.81 2.85 24.32
CA LEU A 248 -4.49 3.21 25.57
C LEU A 248 -4.25 4.67 25.98
N ILE A 249 -3.08 5.21 25.63
CA ILE A 249 -2.67 6.59 25.88
C ILE A 249 -2.61 7.31 24.53
N VAL A 250 -3.54 8.22 24.31
CA VAL A 250 -3.72 8.94 23.02
C VAL A 250 -2.67 10.03 22.79
N GLU A 251 -1.95 10.44 23.83
CA GLU A 251 -0.96 11.52 23.76
C GLU A 251 0.44 11.07 23.36
N GLU A 252 0.66 9.74 23.28
CA GLU A 252 1.96 9.18 22.90
C GLU A 252 1.91 8.62 21.47
N ASP A 253 3.02 8.77 20.76
CA ASP A 253 3.21 8.16 19.45
C ASP A 253 3.23 6.63 19.59
N LEU A 254 2.45 5.95 18.76
CA LEU A 254 2.46 4.50 18.67
C LEU A 254 3.58 4.06 17.72
N VAL A 255 4.55 3.30 18.23
CA VAL A 255 5.65 2.76 17.44
C VAL A 255 5.48 1.26 17.26
N LEU A 256 5.37 0.80 16.00
CA LEU A 256 5.16 -0.60 15.67
C LEU A 256 6.23 -1.09 14.70
N GLY A 257 6.90 -2.18 15.05
CA GLY A 257 7.86 -2.84 14.17
C GLY A 257 7.17 -3.48 12.97
N ILE A 258 7.79 -3.35 11.80
CA ILE A 258 7.27 -3.94 10.55
C ILE A 258 8.10 -5.15 10.17
N PHE A 259 9.44 -4.99 10.09
CA PHE A 259 10.40 -6.05 9.75
C PHE A 259 11.78 -5.68 10.30
N LYS A 260 12.72 -6.63 10.27
CA LYS A 260 14.15 -6.37 10.49
C LYS A 260 14.87 -6.27 9.14
N PHE A 261 15.94 -5.48 9.09
CA PHE A 261 16.73 -5.32 7.88
C PHE A 261 18.22 -5.43 8.18
N SER A 262 18.91 -6.25 7.39
CA SER A 262 20.37 -6.38 7.38
C SER A 262 20.91 -6.10 5.98
N GLU A 263 22.07 -5.45 5.89
CA GLU A 263 22.77 -5.27 4.61
C GLU A 263 23.27 -6.60 4.03
N GLU A 264 23.46 -7.63 4.86
CA GLU A 264 23.98 -8.93 4.47
C GLU A 264 22.86 -9.94 4.15
N GLU A 265 21.75 -9.93 4.93
CA GLU A 265 20.68 -10.91 4.84
C GLU A 265 19.40 -10.34 4.19
N GLY A 266 19.33 -9.00 4.04
CA GLY A 266 18.18 -8.31 3.48
C GLY A 266 17.02 -8.15 4.46
N VAL A 267 15.80 -8.38 3.98
CA VAL A 267 14.55 -8.25 4.76
C VAL A 267 14.30 -9.52 5.58
N LEU A 268 14.16 -9.36 6.89
CA LEU A 268 13.99 -10.43 7.85
C LEU A 268 12.68 -10.25 8.64
N SER A 269 12.09 -11.35 9.10
CA SER A 269 10.92 -11.29 9.97
C SER A 269 11.30 -10.68 11.33
N LEU A 270 10.32 -10.07 12.03
CA LEU A 270 10.57 -9.52 13.38
C LEU A 270 11.08 -10.56 14.39
N ASN A 271 10.67 -11.82 14.20
CA ASN A 271 11.05 -12.93 15.09
C ASN A 271 12.36 -13.60 14.68
N HIS A 272 13.05 -13.09 13.64
CA HIS A 272 14.32 -13.65 13.22
C HIS A 272 15.39 -13.49 14.31
N LYS A 273 16.25 -14.48 14.47
CA LYS A 273 17.26 -14.52 15.57
C LYS A 273 18.40 -13.52 15.36
N THR A 274 18.65 -13.10 14.13
CA THR A 274 19.71 -12.13 13.82
C THR A 274 19.42 -10.81 14.52
N ASP A 275 20.46 -10.23 15.14
CA ASP A 275 20.43 -8.90 15.74
C ASP A 275 20.54 -7.82 14.64
N ALA A 276 19.45 -7.61 13.92
CA ALA A 276 19.34 -6.61 12.87
C ALA A 276 18.40 -5.47 13.28
N PRO A 277 18.65 -4.24 12.84
CA PRO A 277 17.81 -3.09 13.11
C PRO A 277 16.36 -3.33 12.70
N ILE A 278 15.43 -2.90 13.55
CA ILE A 278 13.99 -2.97 13.28
C ILE A 278 13.58 -1.74 12.47
N VAL A 279 12.94 -1.97 11.35
CA VAL A 279 12.21 -0.94 10.61
C VAL A 279 10.83 -0.83 11.23
N ALA A 280 10.53 0.31 11.83
CA ALA A 280 9.30 0.54 12.56
C ALA A 280 8.56 1.77 12.02
N VAL A 281 7.23 1.72 12.03
CA VAL A 281 6.38 2.87 11.76
C VAL A 281 6.01 3.55 13.06
N ARG A 282 6.16 4.88 13.09
CA ARG A 282 5.65 5.75 14.14
C ARG A 282 4.33 6.34 13.64
N ILE A 283 3.29 6.24 14.45
CA ILE A 283 1.94 6.72 14.18
C ILE A 283 1.63 7.84 15.16
N HIS A 284 1.50 9.05 14.65
CA HIS A 284 1.16 10.24 15.42
C HIS A 284 -0.28 10.65 15.14
N SER A 285 -1.12 10.75 16.19
CA SER A 285 -2.52 11.20 16.06
C SER A 285 -2.57 12.72 15.96
N LEU A 286 -3.34 13.24 15.00
CA LEU A 286 -3.59 14.67 14.86
C LEU A 286 -4.77 15.17 15.74
N ASN A 287 -5.37 14.28 16.53
CA ASN A 287 -6.47 14.58 17.45
C ASN A 287 -7.70 15.22 16.77
N THR A 288 -7.96 14.87 15.52
CA THR A 288 -9.08 15.41 14.74
C THR A 288 -10.44 14.94 15.23
N THR A 289 -10.49 13.83 16.00
CA THR A 289 -11.73 13.25 16.54
C THR A 289 -11.99 13.58 18.01
N LYS A 290 -11.12 14.33 18.68
CA LYS A 290 -11.23 14.64 20.13
C LYS A 290 -12.53 15.30 20.56
N GLU A 291 -13.11 16.18 19.74
CA GLU A 291 -14.40 16.81 20.00
C GLU A 291 -15.55 15.82 19.88
N TYR A 292 -15.50 14.95 18.88
CA TYR A 292 -16.50 13.90 18.69
C TYR A 292 -16.48 12.89 19.84
N GLU A 293 -15.30 12.56 20.38
CA GLU A 293 -15.17 11.70 21.58
C GLU A 293 -15.95 12.29 22.77
N LYS A 294 -15.78 13.58 23.05
CA LYS A 294 -16.50 14.26 24.13
C LYS A 294 -18.01 14.24 23.93
N ILE A 295 -18.46 14.47 22.69
CA ILE A 295 -19.90 14.42 22.36
C ILE A 295 -20.46 13.02 22.59
N GLU A 296 -19.77 11.98 22.12
CA GLU A 296 -20.22 10.59 22.28
C GLU A 296 -20.18 10.14 23.75
N GLU A 297 -19.22 10.61 24.55
CA GLU A 297 -19.20 10.38 25.99
C GLU A 297 -20.40 11.04 26.71
N GLN A 298 -20.77 12.25 26.30
CA GLN A 298 -21.95 12.90 26.83
C GLN A 298 -23.24 12.15 26.46
N LYS A 299 -23.36 11.70 25.20
CA LYS A 299 -24.49 10.89 24.74
C LYS A 299 -24.60 9.56 25.51
N LYS A 300 -23.47 8.93 25.87
CA LYS A 300 -23.46 7.70 26.69
C LYS A 300 -23.95 7.92 28.11
N LYS A 301 -23.79 9.12 28.69
CA LYS A 301 -24.24 9.49 30.03
C LYS A 301 -25.72 9.90 30.08
N ASP A 302 -26.37 10.10 28.93
CA ASP A 302 -27.83 10.45 28.89
C ASP A 302 -28.65 9.15 28.91
N ASP A 303 -29.13 8.81 30.10
CA ASP A 303 -29.98 7.63 30.35
C ASP A 303 -31.27 7.62 29.52
N ARG A 304 -31.85 8.79 29.26
CA ARG A 304 -33.09 8.90 28.47
C ARG A 304 -32.81 8.53 27.03
N LEU A 305 -31.71 9.05 26.46
CA LEU A 305 -31.24 8.75 25.10
C LEU A 305 -30.89 7.28 24.98
N GLN A 306 -30.16 6.71 25.96
CA GLN A 306 -29.75 5.31 25.93
C GLN A 306 -30.95 4.34 25.97
N ARG A 307 -32.00 4.66 26.76
CA ARG A 307 -33.25 3.87 26.75
C ARG A 307 -33.97 3.96 25.40
N GLN A 308 -34.01 5.14 24.79
CA GLN A 308 -34.60 5.32 23.46
C GLN A 308 -33.86 4.48 22.39
N ILE A 309 -32.55 4.55 22.39
CA ILE A 309 -31.69 3.76 21.46
C ILE A 309 -31.89 2.26 21.66
N SER A 310 -31.92 1.81 22.92
CA SER A 310 -32.13 0.41 23.26
C SER A 310 -33.47 -0.14 22.76
N LYS A 311 -34.52 0.68 22.81
CA LYS A 311 -35.87 0.29 22.40
C LYS A 311 -36.12 0.40 20.91
N ASN A 312 -35.62 1.47 20.29
CA ASN A 312 -36.01 1.85 18.93
C ASN A 312 -34.89 1.69 17.91
N GLY A 313 -33.68 1.38 18.34
CA GLY A 313 -32.47 1.47 17.50
C GLY A 313 -32.11 2.92 17.16
N VAL A 314 -31.15 3.09 16.27
CA VAL A 314 -30.71 4.35 15.69
C VAL A 314 -30.87 4.31 14.17
N GLY A 315 -30.78 5.45 13.49
CA GLY A 315 -30.78 5.47 12.04
C GLY A 315 -29.60 4.65 11.49
N LEU A 316 -28.37 5.02 11.85
CA LEU A 316 -27.19 4.32 11.38
C LEU A 316 -26.01 4.49 12.34
N TYR A 317 -25.29 3.39 12.63
CA TYR A 317 -23.96 3.46 13.24
C TYR A 317 -22.91 3.65 12.16
N TYR A 318 -21.95 4.53 12.41
CA TYR A 318 -20.83 4.79 11.50
C TYR A 318 -19.56 5.15 12.30
N ARG A 319 -18.43 5.20 11.64
CA ARG A 319 -17.16 5.56 12.27
C ARG A 319 -16.61 6.85 11.67
N ILE A 320 -16.15 7.75 12.53
CA ILE A 320 -15.42 8.96 12.18
C ILE A 320 -13.93 8.60 12.35
N PRO A 321 -13.16 8.43 11.27
CA PRO A 321 -11.77 8.02 11.38
C PRO A 321 -10.89 9.16 11.88
N GLU A 322 -9.86 8.82 12.66
CA GLU A 322 -8.81 9.75 13.09
C GLU A 322 -7.80 9.97 11.96
N MET A 323 -7.37 11.22 11.79
CA MET A 323 -6.26 11.56 10.89
C MET A 323 -4.93 11.38 11.61
N VAL A 324 -3.99 10.69 10.98
CA VAL A 324 -2.67 10.40 11.55
C VAL A 324 -1.56 10.70 10.57
N GLU A 325 -0.40 11.04 11.13
CA GLU A 325 0.87 11.06 10.41
C GLU A 325 1.63 9.77 10.68
N LEU A 326 2.12 9.17 9.62
CA LEU A 326 2.95 7.97 9.63
C LEU A 326 4.36 8.37 9.26
N SER A 327 5.35 7.93 10.03
CA SER A 327 6.75 8.14 9.69
C SER A 327 7.57 6.88 9.95
N ILE A 328 8.52 6.62 9.04
CA ILE A 328 9.53 5.57 9.16
C ILE A 328 10.88 6.24 8.98
N ASP A 329 11.72 6.18 10.02
CA ASP A 329 13.09 6.67 9.98
C ASP A 329 14.01 5.46 9.90
N PHE A 330 14.73 5.30 8.78
CA PHE A 330 15.67 4.20 8.59
C PHE A 330 16.85 4.58 7.70
N ALA A 331 18.05 4.19 8.08
CA ALA A 331 19.30 4.43 7.34
C ALA A 331 19.46 5.88 6.85
N GLY A 332 19.12 6.87 7.70
CA GLY A 332 19.21 8.30 7.39
C GLY A 332 18.15 8.82 6.41
N LYS A 333 17.20 7.99 5.98
CA LYS A 333 16.05 8.37 5.18
C LYS A 333 14.79 8.42 6.03
N ARG A 334 13.91 9.38 5.72
CA ARG A 334 12.59 9.49 6.33
C ARG A 334 11.53 9.29 5.27
N TYR A 335 10.63 8.34 5.52
CA TYR A 335 9.42 8.09 4.73
C TYR A 335 8.23 8.54 5.55
N PHE A 336 7.29 9.26 4.95
CA PHE A 336 6.12 9.75 5.66
C PHE A 336 4.87 9.70 4.79
N ALA A 337 3.72 9.56 5.44
CA ALA A 337 2.42 9.63 4.80
C ALA A 337 1.38 10.13 5.80
N THR A 338 0.34 10.80 5.33
CA THR A 338 -0.82 11.16 6.12
C THR A 338 -2.00 10.32 5.67
N THR A 339 -2.68 9.69 6.61
CA THR A 339 -3.85 8.85 6.32
C THR A 339 -4.87 8.90 7.44
N HIS A 340 -6.00 8.21 7.23
CA HIS A 340 -7.03 8.08 8.25
C HIS A 340 -7.02 6.64 8.79
N ILE A 341 -6.97 6.51 10.11
CA ILE A 341 -7.10 5.21 10.79
C ILE A 341 -8.47 5.15 11.45
N ALA A 342 -9.32 4.28 10.92
CA ALA A 342 -10.71 4.19 11.35
C ALA A 342 -10.85 3.76 12.81
N GLN A 343 -10.09 2.77 13.27
CA GLN A 343 -10.13 2.25 14.64
C GLN A 343 -9.55 3.19 15.69
N PHE A 344 -8.80 4.22 15.28
CA PHE A 344 -8.35 5.29 16.20
C PHE A 344 -9.41 6.35 16.41
N GLY A 345 -10.38 6.42 15.52
CA GLY A 345 -11.46 7.38 15.57
C GLY A 345 -12.61 6.96 16.48
N VAL A 346 -13.75 7.55 16.25
CA VAL A 346 -14.95 7.46 17.12
C VAL A 346 -16.06 6.72 16.42
N VAL A 347 -16.68 5.78 17.13
CA VAL A 347 -17.97 5.19 16.71
C VAL A 347 -19.08 6.14 17.11
N SER A 348 -19.84 6.62 16.14
CA SER A 348 -20.97 7.51 16.30
C SER A 348 -22.22 6.92 15.66
N TYR A 349 -23.36 7.59 15.85
CA TYR A 349 -24.62 7.20 15.25
C TYR A 349 -25.48 8.41 14.88
N MET A 350 -26.31 8.22 13.85
CA MET A 350 -27.37 9.15 13.48
C MET A 350 -28.68 8.66 14.08
N MET A 351 -29.51 9.58 14.63
CA MET A 351 -30.86 9.23 15.10
C MET A 351 -31.84 9.10 13.94
N ASP A 352 -31.68 9.94 12.92
CA ASP A 352 -32.51 9.97 11.73
C ASP A 352 -32.03 9.00 10.68
N SER A 353 -32.87 8.65 9.73
CA SER A 353 -32.59 7.80 8.59
C SER A 353 -32.66 8.63 7.30
N PRO A 354 -31.58 9.32 6.90
CA PRO A 354 -31.53 10.06 5.66
C PRO A 354 -31.84 9.17 4.45
N SER A 355 -32.43 9.76 3.40
CA SER A 355 -32.83 9.01 2.21
C SER A 355 -31.63 8.45 1.44
N LYS A 356 -30.50 9.15 1.52
CA LYS A 356 -29.27 8.77 0.84
C LYS A 356 -28.04 9.06 1.69
N ILE A 357 -27.18 8.07 1.83
CA ILE A 357 -25.89 8.18 2.51
C ILE A 357 -24.83 7.54 1.64
N THR A 358 -23.66 8.19 1.57
CA THR A 358 -22.49 7.61 0.90
C THR A 358 -21.27 7.68 1.80
N PHE A 359 -20.39 6.70 1.65
CA PHE A 359 -19.11 6.59 2.36
C PHE A 359 -17.94 6.66 1.39
N LYS A 360 -16.79 7.12 1.89
CA LYS A 360 -15.55 7.14 1.12
C LYS A 360 -15.00 5.71 1.02
N PRO A 361 -14.81 5.12 -0.18
CA PRO A 361 -14.38 3.74 -0.32
C PRO A 361 -13.01 3.44 0.33
N LYS A 362 -12.11 4.42 0.35
CA LYS A 362 -10.74 4.25 0.88
C LYS A 362 -10.64 4.30 2.40
N THR A 363 -11.54 5.00 3.08
CA THR A 363 -11.44 5.24 4.53
C THR A 363 -12.66 4.78 5.31
N GLY A 364 -13.77 4.47 4.63
CA GLY A 364 -15.05 4.20 5.25
C GLY A 364 -15.68 5.42 5.95
N ALA A 365 -15.08 6.61 5.82
CA ALA A 365 -15.62 7.84 6.38
C ALA A 365 -16.90 8.25 5.65
N LEU A 366 -17.80 8.91 6.38
CA LEU A 366 -19.01 9.51 5.81
C LEU A 366 -18.63 10.55 4.74
N LYS A 367 -19.30 10.49 3.58
CA LYS A 367 -19.04 11.40 2.45
C LYS A 367 -20.18 12.39 2.25
N THR A 368 -21.42 11.90 2.11
CA THR A 368 -22.60 12.73 1.91
C THR A 368 -23.81 12.18 2.67
N ILE A 369 -24.70 13.09 3.05
CA ILE A 369 -26.02 12.83 3.65
C ILE A 369 -27.02 13.68 2.89
N GLU A 370 -28.10 13.07 2.38
CA GLU A 370 -29.22 13.75 1.70
C GLU A 370 -30.57 13.29 2.24
#